data_d64251a7be3279fb9adae733c4b06633
#
_entry.id   d64251a7be3279fb9adae733c4b06633
#
_cell.length_a   1.000
_cell.length_b   1.000
_cell.length_c   1.000
_cell.angle_alpha   90.00
_cell.angle_beta   90.00
_cell.angle_gamma   90.00
#
_symmetry.space_group_name_H-M   'P 1'
#
loop_
_entity.id
_entity.type
_entity.pdbx_description
1 polymer ?
#
loop_
_entity_poly.entity_id
_entity_poly.type
_entity_poly.pdbx_seq_one_letter_code
_entity_poly.pdbx_strand_id
1 'polypeptide(L)'
;MASIIQTDLGINARPYLASLAGIAAQPDAPWFALYTRSRFEKQVAEQLERKRVPVFLPLRQELHRWQDRYQKVDVPMFRGYLFAQFEPASFERIAVLRTTGVVRIVGFGNEYSVVPAEQIETLRRLAEERAMLHPHRYLRVGQRVKVATGALVGVEGILVRIRKQDRLVIAVDAIRQAVAVELAGYEVIPL
;
A
#
# COMPACT_ATOMS: atom_id res chain seq x y z
N MET A 1 8.19 -48.66 2.22
CA MET A 1 7.93 -47.93 0.96
C MET A 1 6.84 -46.93 1.24
N ALA A 2 7.21 -45.69 1.52
CA ALA A 2 6.24 -44.58 1.71
C ALA A 2 6.55 -43.53 0.64
N SER A 3 5.63 -43.43 -0.30
CA SER A 3 5.70 -42.48 -1.42
C SER A 3 5.34 -41.09 -0.91
N ILE A 4 6.26 -40.16 -0.97
CA ILE A 4 6.06 -38.77 -0.67
C ILE A 4 5.43 -38.13 -1.89
N ILE A 5 4.17 -37.75 -1.78
CA ILE A 5 3.50 -36.87 -2.75
C ILE A 5 3.94 -35.44 -2.46
N GLN A 6 4.89 -34.97 -3.23
CA GLN A 6 5.31 -33.59 -3.24
C GLN A 6 4.29 -32.80 -4.05
N THR A 7 3.37 -32.16 -3.36
CA THR A 7 2.40 -31.25 -3.97
C THR A 7 3.11 -29.92 -4.21
N ASP A 8 3.54 -29.75 -5.44
CA ASP A 8 4.13 -28.50 -5.94
C ASP A 8 3.03 -27.44 -6.05
N LEU A 9 2.83 -26.69 -4.97
CA LEU A 9 2.02 -25.48 -4.95
C LEU A 9 2.87 -24.32 -5.45
N GLY A 10 2.96 -24.19 -6.78
CA GLY A 10 3.54 -23.03 -7.46
C GLY A 10 2.82 -21.74 -7.12
N ILE A 11 3.07 -21.20 -5.93
CA ILE A 11 2.63 -19.87 -5.52
C ILE A 11 3.82 -18.93 -5.72
N ASN A 12 3.95 -18.44 -6.96
CA ASN A 12 4.83 -17.34 -7.26
C ASN A 12 4.15 -16.03 -6.82
N ALA A 13 3.85 -15.93 -5.51
CA ALA A 13 3.51 -14.68 -4.87
C ALA A 13 4.82 -13.92 -4.63
N ARG A 14 5.31 -13.24 -5.66
CA ARG A 14 6.26 -12.15 -5.43
C ARG A 14 5.48 -11.06 -4.71
N PRO A 15 5.71 -10.82 -3.40
CA PRO A 15 5.29 -9.57 -2.81
C PRO A 15 6.05 -8.49 -3.58
N TYR A 16 5.36 -7.49 -4.12
CA TYR A 16 5.97 -6.24 -4.60
C TYR A 16 6.45 -5.44 -3.38
N LEU A 17 7.22 -6.12 -2.55
CA LEU A 17 8.04 -5.54 -1.53
C LEU A 17 9.28 -5.05 -2.27
N ALA A 18 9.48 -3.73 -2.23
CA ALA A 18 10.67 -3.11 -2.76
C ALA A 18 11.87 -4.02 -2.56
N SER A 19 12.41 -4.59 -3.63
CA SER A 19 13.73 -5.19 -3.62
C SER A 19 14.72 -4.04 -3.41
N LEU A 20 14.93 -3.65 -2.17
CA LEU A 20 15.92 -2.64 -1.76
C LEU A 20 17.37 -3.18 -1.85
N ALA A 21 17.55 -4.42 -2.31
CA ALA A 21 18.87 -4.98 -2.50
C ALA A 21 19.47 -4.50 -3.83
N GLY A 22 20.23 -3.40 -3.78
CA GLY A 22 21.15 -2.99 -4.85
C GLY A 22 20.83 -1.71 -5.61
N ILE A 23 19.84 -0.92 -5.21
CA ILE A 23 19.66 0.45 -5.70
C ILE A 23 20.34 1.36 -4.69
N ALA A 24 21.22 2.26 -5.14
CA ALA A 24 21.65 3.41 -4.34
C ALA A 24 20.41 4.33 -4.18
N ALA A 25 19.45 3.90 -3.36
CA ALA A 25 18.38 4.75 -2.91
C ALA A 25 19.07 5.90 -2.16
N GLN A 26 18.77 7.13 -2.52
CA GLN A 26 19.04 8.24 -1.64
C GLN A 26 18.02 8.07 -0.50
N PRO A 27 18.43 7.61 0.69
CA PRO A 27 17.50 7.24 1.76
C PRO A 27 16.62 8.41 2.21
N ASP A 28 17.06 9.63 1.94
CA ASP A 28 16.41 10.87 2.33
C ASP A 28 15.56 11.52 1.21
N ALA A 29 15.52 10.95 0.00
CA ALA A 29 14.69 11.50 -1.07
C ALA A 29 13.19 11.44 -0.71
N PRO A 30 12.41 12.46 -1.06
CA PRO A 30 10.98 12.50 -0.76
C PRO A 30 10.18 11.49 -1.58
N TRP A 31 9.08 10.99 -0.99
CA TRP A 31 8.10 10.17 -1.68
C TRP A 31 7.04 11.03 -2.36
N PHE A 32 6.64 10.62 -3.55
CA PHE A 32 5.57 11.25 -4.33
C PHE A 32 4.55 10.22 -4.78
N ALA A 33 3.28 10.64 -4.83
CA ALA A 33 2.24 9.84 -5.45
C ALA A 33 2.25 10.06 -6.97
N LEU A 34 2.15 8.97 -7.73
CA LEU A 34 2.02 8.98 -9.18
C LEU A 34 0.59 8.61 -9.57
N TYR A 35 -0.03 9.41 -10.40
CA TYR A 35 -1.29 9.07 -11.02
C TYR A 35 -1.04 8.34 -12.33
N THR A 36 -1.66 7.16 -12.50
CA THR A 36 -1.49 6.30 -13.66
C THR A 36 -2.77 6.15 -14.45
N ARG A 37 -2.66 5.64 -15.67
CA ARG A 37 -3.81 5.11 -16.39
C ARG A 37 -4.40 3.94 -15.61
N SER A 38 -5.71 3.77 -15.71
CA SER A 38 -6.42 2.66 -15.05
C SER A 38 -5.82 1.31 -15.43
N ARG A 39 -5.56 0.44 -14.44
CA ARG A 39 -4.98 -0.90 -14.58
C ARG A 39 -3.52 -0.93 -15.04
N PHE A 40 -2.83 0.21 -15.07
CA PHE A 40 -1.40 0.28 -15.41
C PHE A 40 -0.51 0.27 -14.16
N GLU A 41 -1.06 0.26 -12.97
CA GLU A 41 -0.33 0.45 -11.71
C GLU A 41 0.83 -0.57 -11.58
N LYS A 42 0.55 -1.87 -11.81
CA LYS A 42 1.57 -2.93 -11.74
C LYS A 42 2.63 -2.79 -12.83
N GLN A 43 2.20 -2.51 -14.05
CA GLN A 43 3.11 -2.31 -15.19
C GLN A 43 4.02 -1.10 -14.99
N VAL A 44 3.49 0.00 -14.43
CA VAL A 44 4.28 1.19 -14.09
C VAL A 44 5.29 0.86 -13.00
N ALA A 45 4.88 0.14 -11.95
CA ALA A 45 5.78 -0.28 -10.89
C ALA A 45 6.96 -1.08 -11.44
N GLU A 46 6.71 -2.11 -12.25
CA GLU A 46 7.75 -2.92 -12.89
C GLU A 46 8.70 -2.10 -13.78
N GLN A 47 8.16 -1.13 -14.53
CA GLN A 47 8.99 -0.28 -15.38
C GLN A 47 9.89 0.64 -14.55
N LEU A 48 9.40 1.20 -13.44
CA LEU A 48 10.18 2.04 -12.54
C LEU A 48 11.26 1.26 -11.82
N GLU A 49 10.98 0.05 -11.36
CA GLU A 49 11.98 -0.86 -10.77
C GLU A 49 13.13 -1.14 -11.77
N ARG A 50 12.81 -1.44 -13.04
CA ARG A 50 13.83 -1.63 -14.09
C ARG A 50 14.67 -0.37 -14.32
N LYS A 51 14.10 0.81 -14.13
CA LYS A 51 14.78 2.11 -14.20
C LYS A 51 15.53 2.47 -12.91
N ARG A 52 15.52 1.59 -11.90
CA ARG A 52 16.13 1.80 -10.59
C ARG A 52 15.56 2.99 -9.82
N VAL A 53 14.29 3.32 -10.06
CA VAL A 53 13.54 4.29 -9.25
C VAL A 53 12.84 3.52 -8.15
N PRO A 54 13.09 3.81 -6.86
CA PRO A 54 12.38 3.19 -5.76
C PRO A 54 10.87 3.42 -5.90
N VAL A 55 10.09 2.34 -5.85
CA VAL A 55 8.65 2.39 -6.06
C VAL A 55 7.94 1.54 -5.02
N PHE A 56 6.75 1.98 -4.63
CA PHE A 56 5.88 1.25 -3.74
C PHE A 56 4.44 1.24 -4.28
N LEU A 57 3.94 0.05 -4.58
CA LEU A 57 2.56 -0.19 -4.96
C LEU A 57 1.86 -0.98 -3.84
N PRO A 58 1.09 -0.32 -2.96
CA PRO A 58 0.35 -1.01 -1.91
C PRO A 58 -0.75 -1.87 -2.51
N LEU A 59 -0.66 -3.18 -2.27
CA LEU A 59 -1.61 -4.18 -2.74
C LEU A 59 -2.43 -4.74 -1.58
N ARG A 60 -3.67 -5.09 -1.83
CA ARG A 60 -4.54 -5.85 -0.94
C ARG A 60 -5.10 -7.08 -1.66
N GLN A 61 -5.41 -8.13 -0.92
CA GLN A 61 -6.05 -9.29 -1.48
C GLN A 61 -7.56 -9.11 -1.58
N GLU A 62 -8.12 -9.42 -2.74
CA GLU A 62 -9.55 -9.55 -2.97
C GLU A 62 -9.90 -10.97 -3.42
N LEU A 63 -11.03 -11.50 -2.93
CA LEU A 63 -11.60 -12.75 -3.43
C LEU A 63 -12.44 -12.45 -4.66
N HIS A 64 -11.96 -12.91 -5.81
CA HIS A 64 -12.72 -12.86 -7.06
C HIS A 64 -13.36 -14.20 -7.33
N ARG A 65 -14.67 -14.18 -7.61
CA ARG A 65 -15.39 -15.37 -8.09
C ARG A 65 -15.14 -15.53 -9.59
N TRP A 66 -14.49 -16.64 -9.95
CA TRP A 66 -14.27 -17.01 -11.33
C TRP A 66 -15.03 -18.29 -11.63
N GLN A 67 -16.13 -18.15 -12.38
CA GLN A 67 -17.06 -19.28 -12.65
C GLN A 67 -17.42 -20.04 -11.37
N ASP A 68 -16.83 -21.20 -11.11
CA ASP A 68 -17.16 -22.07 -9.99
C ASP A 68 -16.17 -22.04 -8.83
N ARG A 69 -15.15 -21.16 -8.85
CA ARG A 69 -14.14 -21.08 -7.80
C ARG A 69 -13.84 -19.63 -7.38
N TYR A 70 -13.45 -19.49 -6.12
CA TYR A 70 -12.91 -18.23 -5.60
C TYR A 70 -11.40 -18.22 -5.77
N GLN A 71 -10.86 -17.15 -6.31
CA GLN A 71 -9.42 -16.94 -6.42
C GLN A 71 -9.03 -15.64 -5.70
N LYS A 72 -7.95 -15.71 -4.90
CA LYS A 72 -7.34 -14.52 -4.29
C LYS A 72 -6.55 -13.77 -5.35
N VAL A 73 -6.84 -12.50 -5.52
CA VAL A 73 -6.16 -11.62 -6.48
C VAL A 73 -5.63 -10.41 -5.74
N ASP A 74 -4.37 -10.06 -6.01
CA ASP A 74 -3.76 -8.84 -5.48
C ASP A 74 -4.18 -7.65 -6.33
N VAL A 75 -4.86 -6.69 -5.70
CA VAL A 75 -5.36 -5.47 -6.33
C VAL A 75 -4.75 -4.24 -5.65
N PRO A 76 -4.51 -3.13 -6.38
CA PRO A 76 -4.04 -1.88 -5.78
C PRO A 76 -4.99 -1.39 -4.68
N MET A 77 -4.45 -0.98 -3.52
CA MET A 77 -5.23 -0.34 -2.46
C MET A 77 -5.84 0.97 -2.96
N PHE A 78 -5.09 1.71 -3.76
CA PHE A 78 -5.51 2.96 -4.39
C PHE A 78 -5.50 2.79 -5.91
N ARG A 79 -6.68 2.71 -6.50
CA ARG A 79 -6.80 2.54 -7.95
C ARG A 79 -6.28 3.77 -8.69
N GLY A 80 -5.38 3.56 -9.65
CA GLY A 80 -4.75 4.63 -10.43
C GLY A 80 -3.59 5.32 -9.72
N TYR A 81 -3.13 4.81 -8.56
CA TYR A 81 -2.03 5.42 -7.82
C TYR A 81 -0.99 4.40 -7.37
N LEU A 82 0.25 4.86 -7.37
CA LEU A 82 1.39 4.21 -6.72
C LEU A 82 2.34 5.31 -6.21
N PHE A 83 3.35 4.93 -5.44
CA PHE A 83 4.29 5.86 -4.85
C PHE A 83 5.69 5.61 -5.39
N ALA A 84 6.45 6.69 -5.62
CA ALA A 84 7.85 6.62 -6.04
C ALA A 84 8.68 7.61 -5.23
N GLN A 85 9.93 7.24 -4.97
CA GLN A 85 10.88 8.03 -4.21
C GLN A 85 11.97 8.56 -5.15
N PHE A 86 12.13 9.87 -5.24
CA PHE A 86 13.14 10.50 -6.09
C PHE A 86 13.30 11.98 -5.72
N GLU A 87 14.43 12.58 -6.12
CA GLU A 87 14.64 14.01 -6.01
C GLU A 87 13.92 14.77 -7.14
N PRO A 88 13.11 15.81 -6.84
CA PRO A 88 12.36 16.55 -7.85
C PRO A 88 13.21 17.18 -8.96
N ALA A 89 14.45 17.55 -8.66
CA ALA A 89 15.39 18.13 -9.62
C ALA A 89 16.22 17.10 -10.39
N SER A 90 16.02 15.79 -10.16
CA SER A 90 16.83 14.72 -10.70
C SER A 90 16.36 14.20 -12.06
N PHE A 91 17.24 13.41 -12.70
CA PHE A 91 16.90 12.64 -13.92
C PHE A 91 15.83 11.59 -13.68
N GLU A 92 15.71 11.09 -12.44
CA GLU A 92 14.69 10.12 -12.05
C GLU A 92 13.28 10.66 -12.26
N ARG A 93 13.03 11.95 -11.97
CA ARG A 93 11.76 12.61 -12.27
C ARG A 93 11.41 12.50 -13.76
N ILE A 94 12.39 12.72 -14.64
CA ILE A 94 12.19 12.60 -16.09
C ILE A 94 11.91 11.14 -16.46
N ALA A 95 12.64 10.20 -15.85
CA ALA A 95 12.43 8.77 -16.05
C ALA A 95 11.03 8.32 -15.61
N VAL A 96 10.52 8.87 -14.49
CA VAL A 96 9.16 8.65 -13.99
C VAL A 96 8.13 9.17 -15.01
N LEU A 97 8.23 10.45 -15.42
CA LEU A 97 7.26 11.06 -16.33
C LEU A 97 7.24 10.41 -17.73
N ARG A 98 8.38 9.84 -18.16
CA ARG A 98 8.50 9.08 -19.43
C ARG A 98 8.11 7.61 -19.30
N THR A 99 7.62 7.18 -18.14
CA THR A 99 7.19 5.78 -17.97
C THR A 99 5.80 5.60 -18.55
N THR A 100 5.66 4.63 -19.45
CA THR A 100 4.38 4.32 -20.09
C THR A 100 3.33 3.96 -19.06
N GLY A 101 2.23 4.69 -19.05
CA GLY A 101 1.14 4.50 -18.08
C GLY A 101 1.12 5.56 -16.97
N VAL A 102 2.22 6.26 -16.70
CA VAL A 102 2.21 7.43 -15.82
C VAL A 102 1.49 8.59 -16.53
N VAL A 103 0.54 9.21 -15.84
CA VAL A 103 -0.18 10.39 -16.32
C VAL A 103 0.46 11.66 -15.78
N ARG A 104 0.75 11.68 -14.47
CA ARG A 104 1.39 12.81 -13.78
C ARG A 104 1.90 12.41 -12.40
N ILE A 105 2.83 13.20 -11.87
CA ILE A 105 3.14 13.26 -10.45
C ILE A 105 2.06 14.11 -9.78
N VAL A 106 1.54 13.67 -8.62
CA VAL A 106 0.50 14.40 -7.89
C VAL A 106 1.09 15.65 -7.24
N GLY A 107 0.36 16.76 -7.39
CA GLY A 107 0.77 18.05 -6.84
C GLY A 107 -0.27 19.13 -7.12
N PHE A 108 0.02 20.34 -6.68
CA PHE A 108 -0.81 21.51 -6.89
C PHE A 108 0.03 22.66 -7.49
N GLY A 109 -0.46 23.25 -8.56
CA GLY A 109 0.31 24.27 -9.31
C GLY A 109 1.59 23.65 -9.90
N ASN A 110 2.73 24.26 -9.61
CA ASN A 110 4.06 23.83 -10.04
C ASN A 110 4.79 22.97 -9.00
N GLU A 111 4.17 22.66 -7.87
CA GLU A 111 4.78 21.92 -6.78
C GLU A 111 4.21 20.51 -6.67
N TYR A 112 5.08 19.52 -6.47
CA TYR A 112 4.68 18.16 -6.19
C TYR A 112 4.35 17.99 -4.71
N SER A 113 3.27 17.26 -4.43
CA SER A 113 2.88 16.97 -3.05
C SER A 113 3.72 15.81 -2.49
N VAL A 114 4.56 16.13 -1.51
CA VAL A 114 5.34 15.11 -0.78
C VAL A 114 4.40 14.25 0.06
N VAL A 115 4.63 12.95 0.02
CA VAL A 115 3.98 11.97 0.90
C VAL A 115 4.94 11.69 2.06
N PRO A 116 4.53 11.89 3.32
CA PRO A 116 5.37 11.59 4.46
C PRO A 116 5.84 10.14 4.47
N ALA A 117 7.12 9.91 4.77
CA ALA A 117 7.70 8.56 4.81
C ALA A 117 6.98 7.65 5.82
N GLU A 118 6.49 8.21 6.92
CA GLU A 118 5.69 7.50 7.92
C GLU A 118 4.37 6.95 7.36
N GLN A 119 3.73 7.67 6.44
CA GLN A 119 2.53 7.18 5.75
C GLN A 119 2.86 6.00 4.83
N ILE A 120 3.98 6.07 4.12
CA ILE A 120 4.47 4.96 3.27
C ILE A 120 4.75 3.73 4.12
N GLU A 121 5.43 3.90 5.26
CA GLU A 121 5.73 2.80 6.17
C GLU A 121 4.47 2.18 6.79
N THR A 122 3.51 3.01 7.16
CA THR A 122 2.19 2.56 7.61
C THR A 122 1.50 1.71 6.55
N LEU A 123 1.51 2.16 5.29
CA LEU A 123 0.92 1.42 4.18
C LEU A 123 1.66 0.12 3.88
N ARG A 124 3.00 0.07 4.07
CA ARG A 124 3.78 -1.17 3.96
C ARG A 124 3.33 -2.20 4.98
N ARG A 125 3.27 -1.81 6.25
CA ARG A 125 2.79 -2.70 7.32
C ARG A 125 1.41 -3.25 7.01
N LEU A 126 0.50 -2.41 6.51
CA LEU A 126 -0.84 -2.84 6.11
C LEU A 126 -0.84 -3.81 4.93
N ALA A 127 0.07 -3.62 3.97
CA ALA A 127 0.19 -4.51 2.81
C ALA A 127 0.82 -5.86 3.18
N GLU A 128 1.76 -5.87 4.13
CA GLU A 128 2.40 -7.08 4.66
C GLU A 128 1.44 -7.90 5.52
N GLU A 129 0.63 -7.22 6.31
CA GLU A 129 -0.36 -7.82 7.18
C GLU A 129 -1.63 -8.18 6.40
N ARG A 130 -1.76 -9.42 6.01
CA ARG A 130 -2.99 -9.98 5.41
C ARG A 130 -4.14 -10.08 6.41
N ALA A 131 -4.21 -9.14 7.36
CA ALA A 131 -4.99 -9.28 8.58
C ALA A 131 -6.48 -8.95 8.41
N MET A 132 -7.32 -9.85 8.92
CA MET A 132 -8.70 -9.58 9.31
C MET A 132 -8.71 -9.19 10.79
N LEU A 133 -9.31 -8.05 11.15
CA LEU A 133 -9.19 -7.46 12.47
C LEU A 133 -10.56 -7.28 13.17
N HIS A 134 -10.69 -7.62 14.47
CA HIS A 134 -11.94 -7.54 15.24
C HIS A 134 -11.98 -6.39 16.28
N PRO A 135 -13.17 -5.83 16.61
CA PRO A 135 -13.29 -4.56 17.33
C PRO A 135 -13.18 -4.66 18.87
N HIS A 136 -12.70 -3.59 19.50
CA HIS A 136 -12.71 -3.41 20.96
C HIS A 136 -13.82 -2.42 21.42
N ARG A 137 -14.43 -2.69 22.61
CA ARG A 137 -15.74 -2.15 23.02
C ARG A 137 -15.81 -0.69 23.53
N TYR A 138 -14.69 0.02 23.69
CA TYR A 138 -14.65 1.31 24.42
C TYR A 138 -14.29 2.55 23.57
N LEU A 139 -14.20 2.43 22.26
CA LEU A 139 -13.79 3.52 21.40
C LEU A 139 -14.98 4.20 20.71
N ARG A 140 -14.91 5.52 20.56
CA ARG A 140 -15.94 6.30 19.87
C ARG A 140 -15.58 6.40 18.38
N VAL A 141 -16.58 6.17 17.53
CA VAL A 141 -16.46 6.43 16.10
C VAL A 141 -16.10 7.91 15.87
N GLY A 142 -15.13 8.17 15.00
CA GLY A 142 -14.57 9.51 14.76
C GLY A 142 -13.36 9.88 15.60
N GLN A 143 -12.99 9.05 16.58
CA GLN A 143 -11.85 9.30 17.46
C GLN A 143 -10.55 8.92 16.75
N ARG A 144 -9.49 9.72 16.94
CA ARG A 144 -8.13 9.34 16.57
C ARG A 144 -7.63 8.27 17.53
N VAL A 145 -7.06 7.23 16.98
CA VAL A 145 -6.60 6.05 17.72
C VAL A 145 -5.28 5.54 17.18
N LYS A 146 -4.55 4.83 18.03
CA LYS A 146 -3.29 4.16 17.70
C LYS A 146 -3.41 2.69 18.02
N VAL A 147 -2.91 1.82 17.15
CA VAL A 147 -2.86 0.37 17.40
C VAL A 147 -1.82 0.08 18.48
N ALA A 148 -2.24 -0.61 19.54
CA ALA A 148 -1.42 -0.89 20.72
C ALA A 148 -0.76 -2.27 20.67
N THR A 149 -1.35 -3.26 19.96
CA THR A 149 -0.86 -4.64 19.92
C THR A 149 -0.86 -5.22 18.51
N GLY A 150 -0.09 -6.28 18.30
CA GLY A 150 -0.01 -6.99 17.03
C GLY A 150 0.93 -6.32 16.02
N ALA A 151 0.92 -6.80 14.79
CA ALA A 151 1.87 -6.39 13.78
C ALA A 151 1.65 -4.95 13.25
N LEU A 152 0.48 -4.37 13.49
CA LEU A 152 0.18 -2.97 13.16
C LEU A 152 0.45 -2.00 14.32
N VAL A 153 1.19 -2.40 15.36
CA VAL A 153 1.56 -1.53 16.48
C VAL A 153 2.14 -0.22 16.01
N GLY A 154 1.59 0.88 16.55
CA GLY A 154 2.01 2.23 16.24
C GLY A 154 1.28 2.89 15.06
N VAL A 155 0.46 2.15 14.30
CA VAL A 155 -0.36 2.73 13.23
C VAL A 155 -1.44 3.63 13.82
N GLU A 156 -1.56 4.84 13.30
CA GLU A 156 -2.54 5.85 13.72
C GLU A 156 -3.60 6.08 12.63
N GLY A 157 -4.80 6.41 13.04
CA GLY A 157 -5.90 6.69 12.14
C GLY A 157 -7.17 7.10 12.85
N ILE A 158 -8.26 7.18 12.10
CA ILE A 158 -9.59 7.51 12.63
C ILE A 158 -10.44 6.24 12.70
N LEU A 159 -11.01 6.00 13.86
CA LEU A 159 -11.94 4.88 14.04
C LEU A 159 -13.26 5.17 13.31
N VAL A 160 -13.68 4.26 12.43
CA VAL A 160 -14.98 4.34 11.75
C VAL A 160 -15.76 3.05 11.92
N ARG A 161 -17.07 3.13 11.87
CA ARG A 161 -17.95 1.96 11.88
C ARG A 161 -18.62 1.79 10.53
N ILE A 162 -18.39 0.64 9.90
CA ILE A 162 -19.00 0.31 8.61
C ILE A 162 -19.71 -1.03 8.74
N ARG A 163 -21.02 -1.07 8.54
CA ARG A 163 -21.84 -2.29 8.58
C ARG A 163 -21.64 -3.12 9.85
N LYS A 164 -21.67 -2.48 11.03
CA LYS A 164 -21.48 -3.09 12.35
C LYS A 164 -20.06 -3.58 12.67
N GLN A 165 -19.07 -3.26 11.84
CA GLN A 165 -17.65 -3.56 12.11
C GLN A 165 -16.88 -2.26 12.33
N ASP A 166 -16.02 -2.25 13.34
CA ASP A 166 -15.14 -1.12 13.60
C ASP A 166 -13.90 -1.23 12.71
N ARG A 167 -13.48 -0.11 12.13
CA ARG A 167 -12.36 -0.03 11.18
C ARG A 167 -11.47 1.15 11.50
N LEU A 168 -10.16 0.97 11.30
CA LEU A 168 -9.20 2.05 11.29
C LEU A 168 -9.10 2.63 9.87
N VAL A 169 -9.27 3.94 9.75
CA VAL A 169 -9.11 4.63 8.46
C VAL A 169 -7.78 5.35 8.44
N ILE A 170 -6.96 5.04 7.47
CA ILE A 170 -5.68 5.67 7.21
C ILE A 170 -5.81 6.47 5.91
N ALA A 171 -5.65 7.79 6.02
CA ALA A 171 -5.73 8.69 4.89
C ALA A 171 -4.35 8.97 4.29
N VAL A 172 -4.30 9.12 2.98
CA VAL A 172 -3.14 9.68 2.25
C VAL A 172 -3.59 10.99 1.64
N ASP A 173 -3.27 12.09 2.30
CA ASP A 173 -3.81 13.42 1.98
C ASP A 173 -3.40 13.89 0.59
N ALA A 174 -2.17 13.57 0.16
CA ALA A 174 -1.65 13.94 -1.15
C ALA A 174 -2.54 13.48 -2.33
N ILE A 175 -3.22 12.34 -2.19
CA ILE A 175 -4.11 11.78 -3.21
C ILE A 175 -5.58 11.86 -2.84
N ARG A 176 -5.90 12.42 -1.66
CA ARG A 176 -7.26 12.50 -1.09
C ARG A 176 -8.00 11.15 -1.08
N GLN A 177 -7.26 10.08 -0.78
CA GLN A 177 -7.81 8.74 -0.63
C GLN A 177 -7.47 8.15 0.72
N ALA A 178 -8.25 7.17 1.13
CA ALA A 178 -8.03 6.46 2.39
C ALA A 178 -8.26 4.97 2.22
N VAL A 179 -7.61 4.18 3.05
CA VAL A 179 -7.88 2.75 3.22
C VAL A 179 -8.51 2.51 4.59
N ALA A 180 -9.43 1.57 4.65
CA ALA A 180 -10.04 1.12 5.90
C ALA A 180 -9.57 -0.29 6.21
N VAL A 181 -9.07 -0.49 7.43
CA VAL A 181 -8.57 -1.77 7.96
C VAL A 181 -9.53 -2.27 9.03
N GLU A 182 -9.92 -3.54 8.98
CA GLU A 182 -10.75 -4.15 10.01
C GLU A 182 -9.93 -4.37 11.28
N LEU A 183 -10.51 -3.99 12.44
CA LEU A 183 -9.84 -4.04 13.74
C LEU A 183 -10.09 -5.35 14.50
N ALA A 184 -10.26 -6.46 13.80
CA ALA A 184 -10.49 -7.75 14.42
C ALA A 184 -9.22 -8.29 15.10
N GLY A 185 -9.17 -8.35 16.46
CA GLY A 185 -8.03 -8.90 17.21
C GLY A 185 -6.90 -7.92 17.54
N TYR A 186 -7.06 -6.64 17.21
CA TYR A 186 -6.12 -5.59 17.64
C TYR A 186 -6.68 -4.78 18.78
N GLU A 187 -5.84 -4.45 19.74
CA GLU A 187 -6.13 -3.42 20.71
C GLU A 187 -5.75 -2.06 20.14
N VAL A 188 -6.64 -1.09 20.28
CA VAL A 188 -6.40 0.30 19.89
C VAL A 188 -6.62 1.21 21.09
N ILE A 189 -5.76 2.21 21.22
CA ILE A 189 -5.82 3.19 22.30
C ILE A 189 -6.18 4.57 21.72
N PRO A 190 -6.90 5.41 22.45
CA PRO A 190 -7.13 6.79 22.04
C PRO A 190 -5.82 7.58 22.03
N LEU A 191 -5.73 8.54 21.11
CA LEU A 191 -4.69 9.57 21.06
C LEU A 191 -5.18 10.84 21.76
#